data_a0ad21e675dbe740928bf38a1e6447f9
#
_entry.id   a0ad21e675dbe740928bf38a1e6447f9
#
_cell.length_a   1.000
_cell.length_b   1.000
_cell.length_c   1.000
_cell.angle_alpha   90.00
_cell.angle_beta   90.00
_cell.angle_gamma   90.00
#
_symmetry.space_group_name_H-M   'P 1'
#
loop_
_entity.id
_entity.type
_entity.pdbx_description
1 polymer ?
#
loop_
_entity_poly.entity_id
_entity_poly.type
_entity_poly.pdbx_seq_one_letter_code
_entity_poly.pdbx_strand_id
1 'polypeptide(L)'
;MLDRRSLLGGVAAGAGSIALLASLNHGARAAGSPIKVGSALPMSGFAAADGIEFKNGLMLAAEEINAAGGILGRPIQIEVEDTKEMGADIVTQAMQRLIDRHSATAIINGYNVGTNMVEMDVAADNDVIFVHYNTLISHNTKFLSDPQRYYSCFQGDPPEFYYGPGFLLFLKSLIDTKQWSPPNRKIAIIPSANEYSIVIANAIRDRVKEFGFELGLYETVPFPTNQWGPTLAKLRQDPPAAIAVTHFLPQDLAQFMVQFLPEPTQSLVYMQYGPSLPAFREIGKEAINGVIYSTVIGCLPDDFSASYRKTYREKFGANAAFITGSQTYDGLWHYALSAAIAGGAGESGNKEQTRKVSEAMKRLIYRGVNGIYHADPKGQSAFCYPTQVKDPSLGMAHQFLQHQDYRTDPKLIAPSLYATDAMKLPPWIKA
;
A
#
# COMPACT_ATOMS: atom_id res chain seq x y z
N MET A 1 29.84 31.29 -5.32
CA MET A 1 28.84 31.46 -4.24
C MET A 1 27.48 31.45 -4.88
N LEU A 2 26.82 30.32 -4.92
CA LEU A 2 25.44 30.18 -5.43
C LEU A 2 24.48 30.42 -4.26
N ASP A 3 23.60 31.38 -4.44
CA ASP A 3 22.69 31.91 -3.45
C ASP A 3 21.64 30.87 -3.06
N ARG A 4 21.44 30.68 -1.74
CA ARG A 4 20.48 29.75 -1.15
C ARG A 4 19.00 30.04 -1.49
N ARG A 5 18.69 31.14 -2.15
CA ARG A 5 17.34 31.55 -2.56
C ARG A 5 16.85 30.94 -3.86
N SER A 6 17.75 30.37 -4.67
CA SER A 6 17.36 29.72 -5.93
C SER A 6 16.93 28.25 -5.78
N LEU A 7 17.05 27.65 -4.58
CA LEU A 7 16.64 26.25 -4.30
C LEU A 7 15.20 26.11 -3.80
N LEU A 8 14.48 27.21 -3.55
CA LEU A 8 13.06 27.18 -3.15
C LEU A 8 12.08 27.26 -4.33
N GLY A 9 12.58 27.29 -5.56
CA GLY A 9 11.74 27.26 -6.77
C GLY A 9 11.25 25.86 -7.19
N GLY A 10 11.67 24.79 -6.49
CA GLY A 10 11.38 23.39 -6.85
C GLY A 10 10.08 22.78 -6.31
N VAL A 11 9.28 23.51 -5.54
CA VAL A 11 8.05 22.97 -4.90
C VAL A 11 6.80 23.03 -5.79
N ALA A 12 6.93 23.50 -7.04
CA ALA A 12 5.83 23.56 -8.01
C ALA A 12 5.60 22.24 -8.81
N ALA A 13 6.31 21.14 -8.48
CA ALA A 13 6.25 19.90 -9.28
C ALA A 13 4.94 19.11 -9.15
N GLY A 14 4.17 19.28 -8.06
CA GLY A 14 2.87 18.59 -7.89
C GLY A 14 1.76 19.18 -8.74
N ALA A 15 1.72 20.52 -8.88
CA ALA A 15 0.82 21.19 -9.81
C ALA A 15 1.27 21.03 -11.28
N GLY A 16 2.55 20.73 -11.50
CA GLY A 16 3.15 20.55 -12.83
C GLY A 16 2.64 19.31 -13.57
N SER A 17 2.31 18.22 -12.86
CA SER A 17 1.84 16.99 -13.53
C SER A 17 0.44 17.16 -14.11
N ILE A 18 -0.45 17.81 -13.37
CA ILE A 18 -1.81 18.15 -13.87
C ILE A 18 -1.72 19.23 -14.96
N ALA A 19 -0.83 20.24 -14.79
CA ALA A 19 -0.60 21.27 -15.77
C ALA A 19 0.05 20.75 -17.06
N LEU A 20 0.86 19.68 -17.00
CA LEU A 20 1.49 19.09 -18.19
C LEU A 20 0.45 18.39 -19.07
N LEU A 21 -0.51 17.64 -18.50
CA LEU A 21 -1.63 17.07 -19.26
C LEU A 21 -2.55 18.15 -19.81
N ALA A 22 -2.82 19.20 -19.02
CA ALA A 22 -3.64 20.34 -19.44
C ALA A 22 -2.96 21.19 -20.52
N SER A 23 -1.62 21.34 -20.48
CA SER A 23 -0.86 22.09 -21.49
C SER A 23 -0.72 21.36 -22.82
N LEU A 24 -0.79 20.02 -22.80
CA LEU A 24 -0.82 19.19 -24.02
C LEU A 24 -2.20 19.17 -24.72
N ASN A 25 -3.25 19.63 -24.02
CA ASN A 25 -4.63 19.60 -24.53
C ASN A 25 -5.34 20.96 -24.38
N HIS A 26 -4.80 22.05 -24.87
CA HIS A 26 -5.48 23.34 -24.87
C HIS A 26 -6.82 23.26 -25.66
N GLY A 27 -7.91 23.01 -24.96
CA GLY A 27 -9.26 23.20 -25.47
C GLY A 27 -10.00 21.97 -26.03
N ALA A 28 -9.43 20.77 -26.01
CA ALA A 28 -10.12 19.57 -26.48
C ALA A 28 -10.79 18.83 -25.31
N ARG A 29 -12.11 18.81 -25.25
CA ARG A 29 -12.85 17.77 -24.54
C ARG A 29 -12.43 16.42 -25.12
N ALA A 30 -12.13 15.43 -24.27
CA ALA A 30 -11.83 14.08 -24.73
C ALA A 30 -12.97 13.56 -25.65
N ALA A 31 -12.69 13.48 -26.94
CA ALA A 31 -13.66 13.17 -27.99
C ALA A 31 -13.38 11.84 -28.70
N GLY A 32 -12.28 11.18 -28.35
CA GLY A 32 -11.89 9.88 -28.91
C GLY A 32 -12.66 8.71 -28.28
N SER A 33 -12.55 7.52 -28.87
CA SER A 33 -13.08 6.29 -28.28
C SER A 33 -12.46 6.05 -26.89
N PRO A 34 -13.26 5.65 -25.88
CA PRO A 34 -12.75 5.43 -24.52
C PRO A 34 -11.62 4.42 -24.47
N ILE A 35 -10.62 4.68 -23.63
CA ILE A 35 -9.61 3.72 -23.21
C ILE A 35 -10.20 2.95 -22.03
N LYS A 36 -10.35 1.64 -22.20
CA LYS A 36 -10.89 0.79 -21.14
C LYS A 36 -9.77 0.31 -20.24
N VAL A 37 -9.91 0.60 -18.94
CA VAL A 37 -9.02 0.11 -17.89
C VAL A 37 -9.83 -0.82 -17.00
N GLY A 38 -9.37 -2.06 -16.91
CA GLY A 38 -9.99 -3.10 -16.10
C GLY A 38 -9.51 -3.08 -14.65
N SER A 39 -10.34 -3.63 -13.76
CA SER A 39 -9.93 -3.94 -12.39
C SER A 39 -10.69 -5.17 -11.87
N ALA A 40 -9.95 -6.18 -11.45
CA ALA A 40 -10.47 -7.40 -10.81
C ALA A 40 -10.35 -7.22 -9.29
N LEU A 41 -11.47 -6.96 -8.60
CA LEU A 41 -11.51 -6.52 -7.21
C LEU A 41 -12.42 -7.42 -6.35
N PRO A 42 -12.13 -7.61 -5.07
CA PRO A 42 -13.01 -8.31 -4.14
C PRO A 42 -14.20 -7.42 -3.75
N MET A 43 -15.19 -7.30 -4.65
CA MET A 43 -16.38 -6.47 -4.43
C MET A 43 -17.39 -7.10 -3.47
N SER A 44 -17.22 -8.40 -3.17
CA SER A 44 -17.99 -9.17 -2.19
C SER A 44 -17.05 -10.03 -1.35
N GLY A 45 -17.56 -10.65 -0.24
CA GLY A 45 -16.75 -11.45 0.66
C GLY A 45 -16.03 -10.66 1.76
N PHE A 46 -15.04 -11.28 2.41
CA PHE A 46 -14.38 -10.72 3.61
C PHE A 46 -13.56 -9.44 3.34
N ALA A 47 -13.13 -9.21 2.11
CA ALA A 47 -12.35 -8.04 1.70
C ALA A 47 -13.18 -6.99 0.92
N ALA A 48 -14.51 -7.09 0.92
CA ALA A 48 -15.38 -6.21 0.15
C ALA A 48 -15.20 -4.72 0.49
N ALA A 49 -14.90 -4.39 1.75
CA ALA A 49 -14.62 -3.02 2.16
C ALA A 49 -13.42 -2.42 1.41
N ASP A 50 -12.33 -3.19 1.28
CA ASP A 50 -11.16 -2.77 0.49
C ASP A 50 -11.48 -2.70 -1.01
N GLY A 51 -12.21 -3.69 -1.54
CA GLY A 51 -12.63 -3.70 -2.95
C GLY A 51 -13.41 -2.45 -3.36
N ILE A 52 -14.31 -1.97 -2.49
CA ILE A 52 -15.06 -0.73 -2.70
C ILE A 52 -14.10 0.47 -2.76
N GLU A 53 -13.12 0.54 -1.85
CA GLU A 53 -12.19 1.66 -1.81
C GLU A 53 -11.19 1.64 -2.97
N PHE A 54 -10.75 0.47 -3.43
CA PHE A 54 -9.98 0.35 -4.67
C PHE A 54 -10.75 0.88 -5.87
N LYS A 55 -12.03 0.52 -6.00
CA LYS A 55 -12.91 1.06 -7.03
C LYS A 55 -13.06 2.58 -6.92
N ASN A 56 -13.25 3.10 -5.71
CA ASN A 56 -13.37 4.53 -5.44
C ASN A 56 -12.12 5.28 -5.90
N GLY A 57 -10.93 4.76 -5.61
CA GLY A 57 -9.65 5.33 -6.06
C GLY A 57 -9.56 5.42 -7.59
N LEU A 58 -9.90 4.33 -8.29
CA LEU A 58 -9.94 4.32 -9.77
C LEU A 58 -10.94 5.33 -10.32
N MET A 59 -12.14 5.40 -9.75
CA MET A 59 -13.19 6.31 -10.23
C MET A 59 -12.77 7.78 -10.04
N LEU A 60 -12.15 8.14 -8.92
CA LEU A 60 -11.67 9.49 -8.69
C LEU A 60 -10.55 9.85 -9.68
N ALA A 61 -9.54 8.98 -9.83
CA ALA A 61 -8.46 9.21 -10.78
C ALA A 61 -8.98 9.33 -12.23
N ALA A 62 -9.87 8.44 -12.65
CA ALA A 62 -10.44 8.48 -14.00
C ALA A 62 -11.21 9.80 -14.26
N GLU A 63 -11.98 10.28 -13.28
CA GLU A 63 -12.69 11.56 -13.38
C GLU A 63 -11.72 12.73 -13.54
N GLU A 64 -10.67 12.80 -12.71
CA GLU A 64 -9.67 13.86 -12.79
C GLU A 64 -8.87 13.82 -14.10
N ILE A 65 -8.44 12.63 -14.54
CA ILE A 65 -7.74 12.45 -15.82
C ILE A 65 -8.64 12.85 -16.98
N ASN A 66 -9.91 12.45 -16.95
CA ASN A 66 -10.88 12.81 -18.00
C ASN A 66 -11.18 14.31 -18.02
N ALA A 67 -11.28 14.94 -16.86
CA ALA A 67 -11.43 16.39 -16.74
C ALA A 67 -10.19 17.15 -17.28
N ALA A 68 -9.00 16.56 -17.17
CA ALA A 68 -7.77 17.08 -17.75
C ALA A 68 -7.61 16.80 -19.26
N GLY A 69 -8.62 16.16 -19.91
CA GLY A 69 -8.63 15.86 -21.35
C GLY A 69 -8.32 14.40 -21.70
N GLY A 70 -8.25 13.51 -20.73
CA GLY A 70 -7.98 12.08 -20.93
C GLY A 70 -6.54 11.79 -21.35
N ILE A 71 -6.28 10.60 -21.84
CA ILE A 71 -4.97 10.22 -22.40
C ILE A 71 -4.95 10.62 -23.89
N LEU A 72 -4.26 11.71 -24.19
CA LEU A 72 -4.16 12.28 -25.56
C LEU A 72 -5.51 12.43 -26.25
N GLY A 73 -6.51 12.99 -25.54
CA GLY A 73 -7.85 13.26 -26.06
C GLY A 73 -8.82 12.08 -25.95
N ARG A 74 -8.41 10.93 -25.42
CA ARG A 74 -9.27 9.76 -25.20
C ARG A 74 -9.64 9.65 -23.72
N PRO A 75 -10.92 9.59 -23.35
CA PRO A 75 -11.33 9.42 -21.96
C PRO A 75 -11.03 8.00 -21.46
N ILE A 76 -10.80 7.85 -20.15
CA ILE A 76 -10.72 6.57 -19.48
C ILE A 76 -12.10 6.11 -19.04
N GLN A 77 -12.40 4.84 -19.28
CA GLN A 77 -13.56 4.13 -18.76
C GLN A 77 -13.11 2.98 -17.89
N ILE A 78 -13.60 2.90 -16.65
CA ILE A 78 -13.26 1.84 -15.69
C ILE A 78 -14.27 0.71 -15.80
N GLU A 79 -13.75 -0.52 -15.94
CA GLU A 79 -14.51 -1.77 -15.96
C GLU A 79 -14.10 -2.62 -14.74
N VAL A 80 -15.05 -3.09 -13.95
CA VAL A 80 -14.78 -3.83 -12.71
C VAL A 80 -15.42 -5.22 -12.77
N GLU A 81 -14.62 -6.25 -12.42
CA GLU A 81 -15.07 -7.63 -12.23
C GLU A 81 -14.87 -8.05 -10.78
N ASP A 82 -15.90 -8.70 -10.19
CA ASP A 82 -15.86 -9.16 -8.81
C ASP A 82 -15.05 -10.44 -8.67
N THR A 83 -14.02 -10.42 -7.83
CA THR A 83 -13.19 -11.58 -7.47
C THR A 83 -13.69 -12.31 -6.22
N LYS A 84 -14.74 -11.83 -5.58
CA LYS A 84 -15.41 -12.45 -4.41
C LYS A 84 -14.40 -12.76 -3.29
N GLU A 85 -14.25 -14.04 -2.95
CA GLU A 85 -13.31 -14.54 -1.95
C GLU A 85 -11.88 -14.74 -2.51
N MET A 86 -11.59 -14.16 -3.67
CA MET A 86 -10.27 -14.13 -4.31
C MET A 86 -9.68 -15.53 -4.61
N GLY A 87 -10.52 -16.54 -4.86
CA GLY A 87 -10.04 -17.85 -5.33
C GLY A 87 -9.37 -17.74 -6.68
N ALA A 88 -8.27 -18.49 -6.92
CA ALA A 88 -7.44 -18.37 -8.11
C ALA A 88 -8.25 -18.50 -9.43
N ASP A 89 -9.18 -19.44 -9.50
CA ASP A 89 -10.03 -19.62 -10.68
C ASP A 89 -10.96 -18.42 -10.93
N ILE A 90 -11.50 -17.83 -9.85
CA ILE A 90 -12.40 -16.68 -9.93
C ILE A 90 -11.61 -15.44 -10.40
N VAL A 91 -10.43 -15.23 -9.84
CA VAL A 91 -9.54 -14.11 -10.22
C VAL A 91 -9.10 -14.27 -11.68
N THR A 92 -8.65 -15.47 -12.09
CA THR A 92 -8.28 -15.75 -13.48
C THR A 92 -9.42 -15.43 -14.44
N GLN A 93 -10.64 -15.90 -14.15
CA GLN A 93 -11.81 -15.65 -14.98
C GLN A 93 -12.20 -14.16 -15.00
N ALA A 94 -12.08 -13.44 -13.87
CA ALA A 94 -12.34 -12.01 -13.81
C ALA A 94 -11.35 -11.24 -14.70
N MET A 95 -10.05 -11.53 -14.58
CA MET A 95 -9.00 -10.95 -15.43
C MET A 95 -9.26 -11.23 -16.91
N GLN A 96 -9.59 -12.48 -17.25
CA GLN A 96 -9.87 -12.86 -18.65
C GLN A 96 -11.11 -12.13 -19.21
N ARG A 97 -12.19 -11.96 -18.41
CA ARG A 97 -13.37 -11.19 -18.86
C ARG A 97 -13.06 -9.72 -19.11
N LEU A 98 -12.19 -9.10 -18.30
CA LEU A 98 -11.73 -7.72 -18.53
C LEU A 98 -11.02 -7.57 -19.88
N ILE A 99 -10.30 -8.59 -20.32
CA ILE A 99 -9.59 -8.60 -21.61
C ILE A 99 -10.55 -8.93 -22.74
N ASP A 100 -11.24 -10.06 -22.69
CA ASP A 100 -12.01 -10.59 -23.82
C ASP A 100 -13.32 -9.83 -24.08
N ARG A 101 -14.04 -9.43 -23.02
CA ARG A 101 -15.34 -8.78 -23.16
C ARG A 101 -15.24 -7.26 -23.15
N HIS A 102 -14.35 -6.74 -22.29
CA HIS A 102 -14.22 -5.30 -22.09
C HIS A 102 -13.09 -4.68 -22.92
N SER A 103 -12.20 -5.51 -23.51
CA SER A 103 -11.04 -5.06 -24.29
C SER A 103 -10.15 -4.08 -23.49
N ALA A 104 -9.87 -4.42 -22.24
CA ALA A 104 -9.03 -3.60 -21.37
C ALA A 104 -7.60 -3.50 -21.92
N THR A 105 -7.06 -2.28 -21.98
CA THR A 105 -5.67 -2.02 -22.38
C THR A 105 -4.71 -2.08 -21.20
N ALA A 106 -5.24 -1.91 -19.99
CA ALA A 106 -4.53 -2.07 -18.73
C ALA A 106 -5.48 -2.66 -17.69
N ILE A 107 -4.92 -3.37 -16.72
CA ILE A 107 -5.63 -3.84 -15.53
C ILE A 107 -4.91 -3.28 -14.32
N ILE A 108 -5.65 -2.57 -13.45
CA ILE A 108 -5.13 -1.95 -12.23
C ILE A 108 -5.91 -2.49 -11.06
N ASN A 109 -5.30 -3.40 -10.32
CA ASN A 109 -5.90 -4.04 -9.16
C ASN A 109 -5.39 -3.42 -7.85
N GLY A 110 -6.21 -3.51 -6.80
CA GLY A 110 -5.71 -3.48 -5.45
C GLY A 110 -4.95 -4.78 -5.14
N TYR A 111 -5.49 -5.58 -4.24
CA TYR A 111 -4.95 -6.92 -3.97
C TYR A 111 -6.01 -8.01 -4.20
N ASN A 112 -5.50 -9.19 -4.55
CA ASN A 112 -6.21 -10.47 -4.48
C ASN A 112 -5.29 -11.44 -3.73
N VAL A 113 -5.60 -11.73 -2.47
CA VAL A 113 -4.69 -12.46 -1.56
C VAL A 113 -4.30 -13.82 -2.14
N GLY A 114 -2.99 -14.05 -2.30
CA GLY A 114 -2.44 -15.32 -2.76
C GLY A 114 -2.60 -15.62 -4.25
N THR A 115 -3.07 -14.68 -5.07
CA THR A 115 -3.33 -14.92 -6.50
C THR A 115 -2.54 -14.05 -7.47
N ASN A 116 -1.65 -13.17 -6.98
CA ASN A 116 -0.82 -12.30 -7.84
C ASN A 116 -0.03 -13.05 -8.91
N MET A 117 0.32 -14.31 -8.66
CA MET A 117 1.05 -15.14 -9.64
C MET A 117 0.20 -15.49 -10.86
N VAL A 118 -1.07 -15.85 -10.68
CA VAL A 118 -1.97 -16.14 -11.81
C VAL A 118 -2.40 -14.85 -12.52
N GLU A 119 -2.55 -13.75 -11.81
CA GLU A 119 -2.83 -12.44 -12.40
C GLU A 119 -1.71 -12.01 -13.36
N MET A 120 -0.44 -12.19 -12.95
CA MET A 120 0.71 -11.90 -13.81
C MET A 120 0.73 -12.77 -15.07
N ASP A 121 0.38 -14.05 -14.95
CA ASP A 121 0.32 -14.94 -16.10
C ASP A 121 -0.74 -14.48 -17.10
N VAL A 122 -1.95 -14.21 -16.63
CA VAL A 122 -3.05 -13.73 -17.50
C VAL A 122 -2.66 -12.43 -18.22
N ALA A 123 -2.09 -11.48 -17.50
CA ALA A 123 -1.68 -10.19 -18.07
C ALA A 123 -0.55 -10.36 -19.11
N ALA A 124 0.46 -11.19 -18.81
CA ALA A 124 1.60 -11.43 -19.68
C ALA A 124 1.19 -12.19 -20.98
N ASP A 125 0.30 -13.17 -20.86
CA ASP A 125 -0.15 -13.98 -22.00
C ASP A 125 -1.05 -13.19 -22.96
N ASN A 126 -1.61 -12.06 -22.51
CA ASN A 126 -2.47 -11.19 -23.29
C ASN A 126 -1.83 -9.83 -23.64
N ASP A 127 -0.54 -9.63 -23.36
CA ASP A 127 0.18 -8.38 -23.60
C ASP A 127 -0.56 -7.13 -23.05
N VAL A 128 -1.06 -7.18 -21.80
CA VAL A 128 -1.80 -6.11 -21.12
C VAL A 128 -0.93 -5.52 -20.00
N ILE A 129 -0.94 -4.19 -19.83
CA ILE A 129 -0.31 -3.56 -18.65
C ILE A 129 -1.05 -4.02 -17.41
N PHE A 130 -0.32 -4.53 -16.45
CA PHE A 130 -0.85 -4.97 -15.15
C PHE A 130 -0.15 -4.24 -14.01
N VAL A 131 -0.91 -3.51 -13.20
CA VAL A 131 -0.45 -2.88 -11.97
C VAL A 131 -1.27 -3.43 -10.82
N HIS A 132 -0.60 -3.88 -9.77
CA HIS A 132 -1.27 -4.39 -8.58
C HIS A 132 -0.59 -3.91 -7.30
N TYR A 133 -1.31 -4.06 -6.18
CA TYR A 133 -0.89 -3.69 -4.85
C TYR A 133 -0.99 -4.88 -3.88
N ASN A 134 -0.67 -6.09 -4.36
CA ASN A 134 -0.62 -7.29 -3.53
C ASN A 134 0.48 -7.23 -2.47
N THR A 135 1.47 -6.36 -2.65
CA THR A 135 2.56 -6.14 -1.68
C THR A 135 3.33 -7.43 -1.38
N LEU A 136 3.71 -8.21 -2.40
CA LEU A 136 4.33 -9.52 -2.23
C LEU A 136 5.69 -9.63 -2.94
N ILE A 137 6.70 -10.13 -2.22
CA ILE A 137 8.03 -10.42 -2.77
C ILE A 137 8.01 -11.54 -3.84
N SER A 138 6.99 -12.39 -3.81
CA SER A 138 6.76 -13.40 -4.82
C SER A 138 6.54 -12.81 -6.22
N HIS A 139 6.01 -11.58 -6.33
CA HIS A 139 5.98 -10.82 -7.58
C HIS A 139 7.39 -10.65 -8.17
N ASN A 140 8.34 -10.17 -7.37
CA ASN A 140 9.72 -9.96 -7.82
C ASN A 140 10.37 -11.27 -8.25
N THR A 141 10.14 -12.36 -7.48
CA THR A 141 10.64 -13.69 -7.82
C THR A 141 10.08 -14.18 -9.16
N LYS A 142 8.79 -14.01 -9.38
CA LYS A 142 8.15 -14.40 -10.66
C LYS A 142 8.63 -13.54 -11.82
N PHE A 143 8.72 -12.23 -11.64
CA PHE A 143 9.27 -11.33 -12.65
C PHE A 143 10.68 -11.76 -13.08
N LEU A 144 11.56 -12.04 -12.09
CA LEU A 144 12.95 -12.45 -12.37
C LEU A 144 13.06 -13.83 -13.05
N SER A 145 12.05 -14.68 -12.95
CA SER A 145 12.06 -15.97 -13.65
C SER A 145 11.98 -15.82 -15.18
N ASP A 146 11.27 -14.79 -15.67
CA ASP A 146 11.21 -14.43 -17.09
C ASP A 146 10.85 -12.93 -17.29
N PRO A 147 11.82 -12.02 -17.17
CA PRO A 147 11.58 -10.58 -17.32
C PRO A 147 11.06 -10.17 -18.70
N GLN A 148 11.27 -11.01 -19.72
CA GLN A 148 10.77 -10.72 -21.06
C GLN A 148 9.28 -11.07 -21.21
N ARG A 149 8.82 -12.08 -20.51
CA ARG A 149 7.39 -12.44 -20.45
C ARG A 149 6.61 -11.47 -19.57
N TYR A 150 7.12 -11.18 -18.36
CA TYR A 150 6.41 -10.34 -17.38
C TYR A 150 6.72 -8.84 -17.50
N TYR A 151 7.22 -8.39 -18.65
CA TYR A 151 7.62 -7.02 -18.88
C TYR A 151 6.54 -5.97 -18.59
N SER A 152 5.26 -6.34 -18.70
CA SER A 152 4.10 -5.48 -18.51
C SER A 152 3.52 -5.53 -17.09
N CYS A 153 4.12 -6.30 -16.17
CA CYS A 153 3.64 -6.49 -14.81
C CYS A 153 4.39 -5.60 -13.82
N PHE A 154 3.65 -4.82 -13.02
CA PHE A 154 4.19 -3.88 -12.04
C PHE A 154 3.51 -4.07 -10.69
N GLN A 155 4.30 -4.00 -9.62
CA GLN A 155 3.77 -3.87 -8.27
C GLN A 155 3.90 -2.42 -7.83
N GLY A 156 2.76 -1.75 -7.58
CA GLY A 156 2.68 -0.32 -7.30
C GLY A 156 3.16 0.08 -5.90
N ASP A 157 3.61 -0.88 -5.10
CA ASP A 157 4.16 -0.68 -3.77
C ASP A 157 5.39 -1.57 -3.50
N PRO A 158 6.15 -1.28 -2.44
CA PRO A 158 7.27 -2.14 -2.04
C PRO A 158 6.80 -3.49 -1.54
N PRO A 159 7.55 -4.58 -1.78
CA PRO A 159 7.25 -5.89 -1.22
C PRO A 159 7.22 -5.92 0.32
N GLU A 160 6.36 -6.77 0.87
CA GLU A 160 6.12 -6.96 2.30
C GLU A 160 7.37 -7.34 3.11
N PHE A 161 8.33 -7.98 2.47
CA PHE A 161 9.61 -8.31 3.09
C PHE A 161 10.25 -7.12 3.82
N TYR A 162 10.14 -5.92 3.24
CA TYR A 162 10.77 -4.71 3.78
C TYR A 162 10.09 -4.17 5.04
N TYR A 163 8.87 -4.60 5.34
CA TYR A 163 8.20 -4.25 6.60
C TYR A 163 8.95 -4.81 7.81
N GLY A 164 9.47 -6.02 7.72
CA GLY A 164 10.21 -6.65 8.82
C GLY A 164 11.42 -5.83 9.27
N PRO A 165 12.44 -5.60 8.43
CA PRO A 165 13.58 -4.76 8.78
C PRO A 165 13.18 -3.31 9.07
N GLY A 166 12.12 -2.79 8.45
CA GLY A 166 11.59 -1.45 8.74
C GLY A 166 11.05 -1.33 10.16
N PHE A 167 10.31 -2.32 10.63
CA PHE A 167 9.84 -2.39 12.02
C PHE A 167 11.01 -2.43 13.03
N LEU A 168 12.02 -3.26 12.77
CA LEU A 168 13.19 -3.34 13.65
C LEU A 168 13.98 -2.03 13.69
N LEU A 169 14.13 -1.38 12.53
CA LEU A 169 14.75 -0.06 12.42
C LEU A 169 13.95 1.00 13.20
N PHE A 170 12.62 0.96 13.12
CA PHE A 170 11.74 1.84 13.88
C PHE A 170 11.92 1.65 15.39
N LEU A 171 11.84 0.41 15.91
CA LEU A 171 12.07 0.14 17.33
C LEU A 171 13.44 0.62 17.80
N LYS A 172 14.49 0.36 17.01
CA LYS A 172 15.83 0.85 17.32
C LYS A 172 15.85 2.38 17.37
N SER A 173 15.20 3.06 16.44
CA SER A 173 15.15 4.53 16.42
C SER A 173 14.47 5.12 17.67
N LEU A 174 13.42 4.48 18.19
CA LEU A 174 12.77 4.90 19.44
C LEU A 174 13.70 4.82 20.66
N ILE A 175 14.55 3.80 20.70
CA ILE A 175 15.56 3.63 21.75
C ILE A 175 16.68 4.67 21.59
N ASP A 176 17.22 4.81 20.39
CA ASP A 176 18.32 5.73 20.09
C ASP A 176 17.94 7.20 20.38
N THR A 177 16.67 7.54 20.12
CA THR A 177 16.11 8.90 20.40
C THR A 177 15.51 9.04 21.80
N LYS A 178 15.61 8.00 22.65
CA LYS A 178 15.09 7.97 24.03
C LYS A 178 13.57 8.18 24.14
N GLN A 179 12.82 7.90 23.08
CA GLN A 179 11.36 7.92 23.10
C GLN A 179 10.76 6.68 23.76
N TRP A 180 11.55 5.60 23.86
CA TRP A 180 11.15 4.35 24.49
C TRP A 180 12.33 3.67 25.18
N SER A 181 12.12 3.25 26.43
CA SER A 181 13.04 2.43 27.20
C SER A 181 12.42 1.06 27.42
N PRO A 182 12.77 0.04 26.60
CA PRO A 182 12.15 -1.27 26.71
C PRO A 182 12.52 -1.97 28.03
N PRO A 183 11.58 -2.71 28.68
CA PRO A 183 11.86 -3.45 29.91
C PRO A 183 12.80 -4.66 29.70
N ASN A 184 12.88 -5.13 28.46
CA ASN A 184 13.77 -6.20 27.99
C ASN A 184 14.02 -6.05 26.48
N ARG A 185 14.63 -7.05 25.83
CA ARG A 185 14.90 -7.01 24.38
C ARG A 185 14.08 -8.02 23.58
N LYS A 186 13.11 -8.69 24.20
CA LYS A 186 12.29 -9.72 23.54
C LYS A 186 11.23 -9.10 22.64
N ILE A 187 11.08 -9.65 21.45
CA ILE A 187 9.98 -9.34 20.51
C ILE A 187 9.16 -10.61 20.32
N ALA A 188 7.87 -10.55 20.62
CA ALA A 188 6.92 -11.58 20.19
C ALA A 188 6.44 -11.30 18.77
N ILE A 189 6.33 -12.34 17.94
CA ILE A 189 5.93 -12.24 16.54
C ILE A 189 4.74 -13.17 16.33
N ILE A 190 3.62 -12.62 15.87
CA ILE A 190 2.36 -13.34 15.72
C ILE A 190 1.87 -13.19 14.27
N PRO A 191 2.34 -14.06 13.36
CA PRO A 191 1.78 -14.12 12.01
C PRO A 191 0.43 -14.84 11.99
N SER A 192 -0.39 -14.53 10.99
CA SER A 192 -1.52 -15.37 10.58
C SER A 192 -1.13 -16.26 9.39
N ALA A 193 -1.88 -17.35 9.18
CA ALA A 193 -1.59 -18.38 8.18
C ALA A 193 -1.89 -17.92 6.75
N ASN A 194 -1.17 -16.88 6.28
CA ASN A 194 -1.16 -16.40 4.90
C ASN A 194 0.24 -15.88 4.52
N GLU A 195 0.55 -15.88 3.23
CA GLU A 195 1.88 -15.55 2.70
C GLU A 195 2.37 -14.18 3.19
N TYR A 196 1.59 -13.12 3.00
CA TYR A 196 1.92 -11.75 3.39
C TYR A 196 2.36 -11.66 4.87
N SER A 197 1.55 -12.20 5.77
CA SER A 197 1.82 -12.17 7.19
C SER A 197 3.08 -12.96 7.59
N ILE A 198 3.24 -14.15 6.99
CA ILE A 198 4.37 -15.06 7.27
C ILE A 198 5.68 -14.47 6.78
N VAL A 199 5.72 -13.86 5.60
CA VAL A 199 6.95 -13.26 5.04
C VAL A 199 7.42 -12.10 5.91
N ILE A 200 6.53 -11.20 6.36
CA ILE A 200 6.87 -10.12 7.28
C ILE A 200 7.41 -10.68 8.60
N ALA A 201 6.72 -11.67 9.18
CA ALA A 201 7.11 -12.29 10.45
C ALA A 201 8.49 -12.94 10.36
N ASN A 202 8.77 -13.67 9.28
CA ASN A 202 10.05 -14.27 9.04
C ASN A 202 11.15 -13.22 8.84
N ALA A 203 10.87 -12.14 8.12
CA ALA A 203 11.83 -11.04 7.93
C ALA A 203 12.17 -10.33 9.25
N ILE A 204 11.24 -10.25 10.22
CA ILE A 204 11.53 -9.79 11.58
C ILE A 204 12.38 -10.83 12.30
N ARG A 205 11.92 -12.10 12.36
CA ARG A 205 12.59 -13.19 13.09
C ARG A 205 14.04 -13.35 12.68
N ASP A 206 14.31 -13.40 11.39
CA ASP A 206 15.62 -13.70 10.85
C ASP A 206 16.64 -12.58 11.07
N ARG A 207 16.16 -11.35 11.35
CA ARG A 207 16.99 -10.15 11.53
C ARG A 207 16.93 -9.54 12.93
N VAL A 208 16.12 -10.07 13.83
CA VAL A 208 15.87 -9.50 15.16
C VAL A 208 17.20 -9.22 15.93
N LYS A 209 18.19 -10.14 15.81
CA LYS A 209 19.50 -10.02 16.47
C LYS A 209 20.39 -8.91 15.89
N GLU A 210 20.28 -8.64 14.58
CA GLU A 210 21.03 -7.57 13.89
C GLU A 210 20.72 -6.18 14.48
N PHE A 211 19.50 -6.02 15.02
CA PHE A 211 19.03 -4.77 15.62
C PHE A 211 19.13 -4.74 17.14
N GLY A 212 19.77 -5.74 17.76
CA GLY A 212 19.99 -5.81 19.20
C GLY A 212 18.76 -6.25 20.00
N PHE A 213 17.86 -7.02 19.38
CA PHE A 213 16.70 -7.63 20.02
C PHE A 213 16.85 -9.16 20.07
N GLU A 214 15.94 -9.81 20.77
CA GLU A 214 15.83 -11.24 20.94
C GLU A 214 14.46 -11.74 20.48
N LEU A 215 14.41 -12.93 19.90
CA LEU A 215 13.15 -13.56 19.59
C LEU A 215 12.51 -14.08 20.89
N GLY A 216 11.31 -13.60 21.18
CA GLY A 216 10.44 -14.17 22.20
C GLY A 216 9.51 -15.22 21.61
N LEU A 217 8.19 -15.11 21.86
CA LEU A 217 7.19 -15.97 21.25
C LEU A 217 7.17 -15.79 19.72
N TYR A 218 7.13 -16.90 18.98
CA TYR A 218 6.75 -16.93 17.56
C TYR A 218 5.59 -17.91 17.42
N GLU A 219 4.39 -17.42 17.09
CA GLU A 219 3.20 -18.24 17.02
C GLU A 219 2.32 -17.85 15.82
N THR A 220 2.11 -18.80 14.92
CA THR A 220 1.18 -18.62 13.79
C THR A 220 -0.24 -18.89 14.22
N VAL A 221 -1.14 -17.94 13.98
CA VAL A 221 -2.58 -18.06 14.23
C VAL A 221 -3.34 -18.36 12.94
N PRO A 222 -4.57 -18.91 13.01
CA PRO A 222 -5.43 -19.10 11.85
C PRO A 222 -5.71 -17.78 11.10
N PHE A 223 -6.10 -17.87 9.83
CA PHE A 223 -6.56 -16.76 9.00
C PHE A 223 -7.92 -17.08 8.38
N PRO A 224 -8.97 -16.30 8.68
CA PRO A 224 -9.07 -15.26 9.71
C PRO A 224 -9.06 -15.83 11.14
N THR A 225 -8.97 -14.96 12.18
CA THR A 225 -9.05 -15.36 13.58
C THR A 225 -9.66 -14.29 14.48
N ASN A 226 -10.46 -14.74 15.46
CA ASN A 226 -10.97 -13.87 16.52
C ASN A 226 -10.70 -14.43 17.93
N GLN A 227 -9.94 -15.53 18.03
CA GLN A 227 -9.65 -16.26 19.26
C GLN A 227 -8.21 -15.97 19.71
N TRP A 228 -8.01 -14.90 20.47
CA TRP A 228 -6.68 -14.46 20.91
C TRP A 228 -6.28 -14.94 22.30
N GLY A 229 -7.22 -15.48 23.08
CA GLY A 229 -7.01 -15.90 24.47
C GLY A 229 -5.78 -16.79 24.67
N PRO A 230 -5.60 -17.91 23.93
CA PRO A 230 -4.44 -18.78 24.08
C PRO A 230 -3.10 -18.06 23.82
N THR A 231 -3.02 -17.25 22.79
CA THR A 231 -1.83 -16.47 22.44
C THR A 231 -1.53 -15.41 23.50
N LEU A 232 -2.55 -14.70 23.99
CA LEU A 232 -2.43 -13.71 25.06
C LEU A 232 -1.95 -14.33 26.37
N ALA A 233 -2.40 -15.55 26.71
CA ALA A 233 -1.94 -16.28 27.89
C ALA A 233 -0.42 -16.55 27.81
N LYS A 234 0.10 -16.97 26.64
CA LYS A 234 1.54 -17.18 26.42
C LYS A 234 2.34 -15.86 26.53
N LEU A 235 1.83 -14.78 25.98
CA LEU A 235 2.45 -13.45 26.08
C LEU A 235 2.57 -12.98 27.54
N ARG A 236 1.57 -13.30 28.39
CA ARG A 236 1.58 -12.97 29.82
C ARG A 236 2.56 -13.81 30.63
N GLN A 237 2.82 -15.06 30.21
CA GLN A 237 3.80 -15.95 30.87
C GLN A 237 5.24 -15.46 30.66
N ASP A 238 5.58 -14.95 29.50
CA ASP A 238 6.92 -14.39 29.18
C ASP A 238 6.76 -13.05 28.45
N PRO A 239 6.52 -11.93 29.19
CA PRO A 239 6.16 -10.65 28.60
C PRO A 239 7.29 -10.10 27.72
N PRO A 240 7.04 -9.84 26.40
CA PRO A 240 8.01 -9.21 25.53
C PRO A 240 8.01 -7.68 25.68
N ALA A 241 9.08 -7.04 25.22
CA ALA A 241 9.11 -5.58 25.11
C ALA A 241 8.22 -5.04 23.99
N ALA A 242 8.10 -5.81 22.90
CA ALA A 242 7.21 -5.48 21.78
C ALA A 242 6.49 -6.71 21.25
N ILE A 243 5.26 -6.54 20.79
CA ILE A 243 4.42 -7.55 20.15
C ILE A 243 4.21 -7.10 18.71
N ALA A 244 4.68 -7.88 17.73
CA ALA A 244 4.46 -7.65 16.32
C ALA A 244 3.37 -8.62 15.82
N VAL A 245 2.16 -8.13 15.61
CA VAL A 245 1.05 -8.87 14.99
C VAL A 245 1.06 -8.56 13.50
N THR A 246 1.57 -9.48 12.69
CA THR A 246 1.71 -9.25 11.24
C THR A 246 0.45 -9.61 10.44
N HIS A 247 -0.62 -10.01 11.12
CA HIS A 247 -1.98 -10.12 10.58
C HIS A 247 -2.51 -8.76 10.10
N PHE A 248 -3.45 -8.73 9.13
CA PHE A 248 -3.87 -7.47 8.50
C PHE A 248 -5.39 -7.21 8.48
N LEU A 249 -6.25 -8.17 8.86
CA LEU A 249 -7.70 -7.93 8.90
C LEU A 249 -8.07 -7.01 10.07
N PRO A 250 -8.74 -5.86 9.83
CA PRO A 250 -8.97 -4.85 10.87
C PRO A 250 -9.83 -5.34 12.01
N GLN A 251 -10.85 -6.16 11.73
CA GLN A 251 -11.76 -6.72 12.75
C GLN A 251 -11.03 -7.68 13.69
N ASP A 252 -10.15 -8.52 13.15
CA ASP A 252 -9.39 -9.50 13.93
C ASP A 252 -8.37 -8.80 14.84
N LEU A 253 -7.69 -7.80 14.31
CA LEU A 253 -6.72 -6.97 15.05
C LEU A 253 -7.38 -6.14 16.14
N ALA A 254 -8.59 -5.59 15.88
CA ALA A 254 -9.36 -4.90 16.90
C ALA A 254 -9.77 -5.85 18.04
N GLN A 255 -10.17 -7.08 17.71
CA GLN A 255 -10.48 -8.12 18.71
C GLN A 255 -9.25 -8.52 19.53
N PHE A 256 -8.04 -8.53 18.93
CA PHE A 256 -6.81 -8.69 19.70
C PHE A 256 -6.71 -7.63 20.80
N MET A 257 -6.91 -6.36 20.50
CA MET A 257 -6.81 -5.28 21.47
C MET A 257 -7.91 -5.32 22.53
N VAL A 258 -9.15 -5.64 22.14
CA VAL A 258 -10.28 -5.81 23.09
C VAL A 258 -9.99 -6.92 24.11
N GLN A 259 -9.32 -8.01 23.69
CA GLN A 259 -8.96 -9.13 24.58
C GLN A 259 -7.62 -8.90 25.31
N PHE A 260 -6.72 -8.07 24.79
CA PHE A 260 -5.42 -7.74 25.39
C PHE A 260 -5.58 -6.75 26.56
N LEU A 261 -6.38 -5.69 26.36
CA LEU A 261 -6.43 -4.53 27.27
C LEU A 261 -6.88 -4.84 28.70
N PRO A 262 -7.78 -5.79 28.98
CA PRO A 262 -8.18 -6.10 30.36
C PRO A 262 -7.02 -6.56 31.26
N GLU A 263 -5.98 -7.18 30.67
CA GLU A 263 -4.79 -7.65 31.37
C GLU A 263 -3.56 -7.49 30.46
N PRO A 264 -3.09 -6.25 30.23
CA PRO A 264 -2.04 -5.97 29.27
C PRO A 264 -0.65 -6.28 29.82
N THR A 265 0.26 -6.70 28.94
CA THR A 265 1.71 -6.69 29.23
C THR A 265 2.29 -5.29 28.98
N GLN A 266 3.49 -5.00 29.56
CA GLN A 266 4.19 -3.73 29.35
C GLN A 266 4.91 -3.70 27.99
N SER A 267 4.18 -4.02 26.93
CA SER A 267 4.72 -4.21 25.58
C SER A 267 4.21 -3.12 24.64
N LEU A 268 5.07 -2.60 23.76
CA LEU A 268 4.56 -1.90 22.56
C LEU A 268 3.79 -2.89 21.69
N VAL A 269 2.60 -2.52 21.26
CA VAL A 269 1.81 -3.32 20.32
C VAL A 269 1.91 -2.70 18.93
N TYR A 270 2.49 -3.48 18.03
CA TYR A 270 2.60 -3.15 16.61
C TYR A 270 1.72 -4.10 15.79
N MET A 271 1.03 -3.54 14.83
CA MET A 271 0.15 -4.26 13.92
C MET A 271 0.43 -3.86 12.48
N GLN A 272 0.08 -4.73 11.53
CA GLN A 272 0.33 -4.47 10.12
C GLN A 272 -0.94 -4.01 9.42
N TYR A 273 -0.89 -2.90 8.66
CA TYR A 273 -1.90 -2.40 7.72
C TYR A 273 -3.33 -2.21 8.29
N GLY A 274 -3.98 -3.28 8.78
CA GLY A 274 -5.39 -3.30 9.18
C GLY A 274 -5.86 -2.14 10.08
N PRO A 275 -5.02 -1.61 11.00
CA PRO A 275 -5.38 -0.44 11.79
C PRO A 275 -5.60 0.85 10.98
N SER A 276 -5.23 0.89 9.70
CA SER A 276 -5.53 2.01 8.79
C SER A 276 -7.01 2.06 8.38
N LEU A 277 -7.74 0.96 8.54
CA LEU A 277 -9.13 0.81 8.10
C LEU A 277 -10.13 1.26 9.17
N PRO A 278 -11.26 1.87 8.80
CA PRO A 278 -12.27 2.37 9.74
C PRO A 278 -12.78 1.31 10.72
N ALA A 279 -13.00 0.07 10.27
CA ALA A 279 -13.50 -1.03 11.08
C ALA A 279 -12.63 -1.31 12.32
N PHE A 280 -11.31 -1.08 12.25
CA PHE A 280 -10.43 -1.21 13.41
C PHE A 280 -10.79 -0.24 14.53
N ARG A 281 -11.07 1.02 14.18
CA ARG A 281 -11.48 2.07 15.14
C ARG A 281 -12.89 1.84 15.67
N GLU A 282 -13.81 1.45 14.80
CA GLU A 282 -15.22 1.23 15.13
C GLU A 282 -15.40 0.08 16.14
N ILE A 283 -14.62 -1.00 15.98
CA ILE A 283 -14.66 -2.18 16.86
C ILE A 283 -13.82 -1.96 18.12
N GLY A 284 -12.59 -1.47 17.95
CA GLY A 284 -11.61 -1.43 19.02
C GLY A 284 -11.79 -0.25 19.99
N LYS A 285 -12.37 0.88 19.53
CA LYS A 285 -12.64 2.08 20.34
C LYS A 285 -11.43 2.45 21.20
N GLU A 286 -11.64 2.71 22.50
CA GLU A 286 -10.58 3.08 23.45
C GLU A 286 -9.48 2.02 23.58
N ALA A 287 -9.76 0.76 23.28
CA ALA A 287 -8.78 -0.32 23.40
C ALA A 287 -7.60 -0.18 22.44
N ILE A 288 -7.77 0.56 21.35
CA ILE A 288 -6.71 0.75 20.36
C ILE A 288 -5.81 1.96 20.63
N ASN A 289 -6.14 2.80 21.61
CA ASN A 289 -5.31 3.97 21.95
C ASN A 289 -3.91 3.51 22.37
N GLY A 290 -2.89 3.93 21.65
CA GLY A 290 -1.51 3.51 21.84
C GLY A 290 -0.99 2.50 20.81
N VAL A 291 -1.88 1.84 20.06
CA VAL A 291 -1.48 0.90 19.00
C VAL A 291 -0.68 1.60 17.91
N ILE A 292 0.45 1.01 17.56
CA ILE A 292 1.31 1.43 16.44
C ILE A 292 1.06 0.49 15.26
N TYR A 293 0.99 1.04 14.06
CA TYR A 293 0.92 0.25 12.83
C TYR A 293 1.81 0.85 11.75
N SER A 294 2.07 0.07 10.72
CA SER A 294 2.79 0.59 9.56
C SER A 294 2.12 0.29 8.23
N THR A 295 2.47 1.11 7.26
CA THR A 295 2.06 0.97 5.87
C THR A 295 3.06 1.66 4.95
N VAL A 296 3.15 1.22 3.70
CA VAL A 296 3.88 1.92 2.62
C VAL A 296 2.95 2.73 1.71
N ILE A 297 1.64 2.60 1.90
CA ILE A 297 0.58 3.25 1.09
C ILE A 297 -0.18 4.33 1.88
N GLY A 298 0.40 4.88 2.90
CA GLY A 298 -0.21 5.98 3.65
C GLY A 298 0.12 7.31 2.99
N CYS A 299 -0.88 8.07 2.58
CA CYS A 299 -0.72 9.40 1.99
C CYS A 299 0.29 10.26 2.78
N LEU A 300 1.26 10.85 2.08
CA LEU A 300 2.24 11.72 2.74
C LEU A 300 1.58 12.97 3.33
N PRO A 301 2.14 13.58 4.38
CA PRO A 301 1.58 14.75 5.04
C PRO A 301 1.97 16.04 4.32
N ASP A 302 1.67 16.14 3.02
CA ASP A 302 1.88 17.33 2.20
C ASP A 302 0.57 17.84 1.58
N ASP A 303 0.60 19.02 0.99
CA ASP A 303 -0.57 19.68 0.42
C ASP A 303 -1.19 18.88 -0.73
N PHE A 304 -0.37 18.18 -1.52
CA PHE A 304 -0.84 17.35 -2.62
C PHE A 304 -1.70 16.18 -2.11
N SER A 305 -1.18 15.44 -1.15
CA SER A 305 -1.91 14.33 -0.52
C SER A 305 -3.07 14.83 0.36
N ALA A 306 -2.96 16.02 0.95
CA ALA A 306 -4.04 16.64 1.72
C ALA A 306 -5.24 16.99 0.80
N SER A 307 -4.97 17.51 -0.40
CA SER A 307 -6.00 17.79 -1.40
C SER A 307 -6.74 16.51 -1.82
N TYR A 308 -5.99 15.44 -2.11
CA TYR A 308 -6.58 14.13 -2.41
C TYR A 308 -7.47 13.63 -1.27
N ARG A 309 -6.97 13.62 -0.01
CA ARG A 309 -7.76 13.16 1.16
C ARG A 309 -9.06 13.93 1.32
N LYS A 310 -9.01 15.25 1.11
CA LYS A 310 -10.18 16.12 1.16
C LYS A 310 -11.18 15.72 0.09
N THR A 311 -10.79 15.72 -1.17
CA THR A 311 -11.65 15.38 -2.32
C THR A 311 -12.22 13.97 -2.20
N TYR A 312 -11.41 13.01 -1.75
CA TYR A 312 -11.84 11.63 -1.55
C TYR A 312 -12.96 11.53 -0.51
N ARG A 313 -12.79 12.16 0.66
CA ARG A 313 -13.81 12.16 1.72
C ARG A 313 -15.07 12.95 1.37
N GLU A 314 -14.93 14.05 0.66
CA GLU A 314 -16.08 14.82 0.14
C GLU A 314 -16.92 13.98 -0.82
N LYS A 315 -16.29 13.15 -1.64
CA LYS A 315 -16.98 12.35 -2.65
C LYS A 315 -17.55 11.04 -2.12
N PHE A 316 -16.80 10.33 -1.27
CA PHE A 316 -17.13 8.96 -0.84
C PHE A 316 -17.54 8.86 0.63
N GLY A 317 -17.51 9.96 1.37
CA GLY A 317 -17.93 10.03 2.77
C GLY A 317 -16.77 10.23 3.75
N ALA A 318 -17.09 10.83 4.90
CA ALA A 318 -16.10 11.22 5.90
C ALA A 318 -15.27 10.04 6.45
N ASN A 319 -15.83 8.83 6.47
CA ASN A 319 -15.20 7.61 6.94
C ASN A 319 -14.58 6.76 5.82
N ALA A 320 -14.61 7.23 4.55
CA ALA A 320 -14.01 6.49 3.44
C ALA A 320 -12.51 6.24 3.66
N ALA A 321 -12.06 5.02 3.36
CA ALA A 321 -10.67 4.60 3.58
C ALA A 321 -9.76 5.08 2.44
N PHE A 322 -9.52 6.39 2.40
CA PHE A 322 -8.70 7.05 1.38
C PHE A 322 -7.31 6.43 1.23
N ILE A 323 -6.76 5.83 2.29
CA ILE A 323 -5.47 5.13 2.26
C ILE A 323 -5.53 3.94 1.31
N THR A 324 -6.60 3.11 1.41
CA THR A 324 -6.81 1.98 0.51
C THR A 324 -7.07 2.46 -0.92
N GLY A 325 -7.95 3.45 -1.10
CA GLY A 325 -8.25 4.02 -2.42
C GLY A 325 -7.06 4.70 -3.10
N SER A 326 -6.10 5.19 -2.34
CA SER A 326 -4.90 5.86 -2.89
C SER A 326 -4.01 4.95 -3.73
N GLN A 327 -4.04 3.64 -3.49
CA GLN A 327 -3.26 2.66 -4.27
C GLN A 327 -3.66 2.69 -5.74
N THR A 328 -4.91 2.38 -6.02
CA THR A 328 -5.43 2.33 -7.38
C THR A 328 -5.55 3.71 -8.03
N TYR A 329 -5.74 4.75 -7.22
CA TYR A 329 -5.66 6.14 -7.67
C TYR A 329 -4.27 6.44 -8.25
N ASP A 330 -3.20 6.19 -7.50
CA ASP A 330 -1.82 6.38 -7.97
C ASP A 330 -1.47 5.45 -9.15
N GLY A 331 -1.95 4.21 -9.11
CA GLY A 331 -1.73 3.25 -10.19
C GLY A 331 -2.32 3.71 -11.52
N LEU A 332 -3.53 4.27 -11.50
CA LEU A 332 -4.18 4.79 -12.72
C LEU A 332 -3.49 6.05 -13.24
N TRP A 333 -3.09 6.97 -12.37
CA TRP A 333 -2.34 8.16 -12.77
C TRP A 333 -0.96 7.80 -13.35
N HIS A 334 -0.23 6.87 -12.72
CA HIS A 334 1.07 6.40 -13.23
C HIS A 334 0.93 5.76 -14.61
N TYR A 335 -0.08 4.90 -14.81
CA TYR A 335 -0.40 4.33 -16.12
C TYR A 335 -0.74 5.42 -17.14
N ALA A 336 -1.64 6.35 -16.81
CA ALA A 336 -2.13 7.36 -17.74
C ALA A 336 -1.00 8.30 -18.22
N LEU A 337 -0.13 8.74 -17.31
CA LEU A 337 1.04 9.54 -17.65
C LEU A 337 2.02 8.76 -18.54
N SER A 338 2.27 7.51 -18.21
CA SER A 338 3.17 6.65 -18.99
C SER A 338 2.62 6.36 -20.38
N ALA A 339 1.30 6.13 -20.50
CA ALA A 339 0.65 5.95 -21.77
C ALA A 339 0.70 7.24 -22.63
N ALA A 340 0.51 8.41 -22.03
CA ALA A 340 0.66 9.69 -22.74
C ALA A 340 2.11 9.89 -23.24
N ILE A 341 3.11 9.58 -22.41
CA ILE A 341 4.54 9.65 -22.80
C ILE A 341 4.85 8.67 -23.94
N ALA A 342 4.23 7.49 -23.94
CA ALA A 342 4.40 6.46 -24.97
C ALA A 342 3.66 6.74 -26.29
N GLY A 343 2.92 7.86 -26.37
CA GLY A 343 2.14 8.24 -27.57
C GLY A 343 0.73 7.61 -27.60
N GLY A 344 0.22 7.11 -26.46
CA GLY A 344 -1.13 6.57 -26.28
C GLY A 344 -1.15 5.20 -25.61
N ALA A 345 -2.34 4.79 -25.18
CA ALA A 345 -2.57 3.47 -24.55
C ALA A 345 -2.53 2.30 -25.56
N GLY A 346 -2.77 2.58 -26.83
CA GLY A 346 -3.00 1.54 -27.81
C GLY A 346 -4.39 0.91 -27.71
N GLU A 347 -4.54 -0.25 -28.34
CA GLU A 347 -5.70 -1.13 -28.22
C GLU A 347 -5.32 -2.38 -27.43
N SER A 348 -6.31 -3.08 -26.86
CA SER A 348 -6.09 -4.32 -26.11
C SER A 348 -5.32 -5.35 -26.96
N GLY A 349 -4.31 -6.01 -26.37
CA GLY A 349 -3.47 -6.98 -27.05
C GLY A 349 -2.45 -6.39 -28.04
N ASN A 350 -2.30 -5.08 -28.12
CA ASN A 350 -1.27 -4.45 -28.94
C ASN A 350 0.09 -4.50 -28.24
N LYS A 351 0.80 -5.59 -28.44
CA LYS A 351 2.11 -5.86 -27.81
C LYS A 351 3.13 -4.75 -28.00
N GLU A 352 3.23 -4.17 -29.19
CA GLU A 352 4.22 -3.11 -29.48
C GLU A 352 3.93 -1.87 -28.62
N GLN A 353 2.67 -1.45 -28.56
CA GLN A 353 2.29 -0.29 -27.78
C GLN A 353 2.37 -0.56 -26.26
N THR A 354 1.96 -1.75 -25.82
CA THR A 354 2.12 -2.19 -24.43
C THR A 354 3.59 -2.14 -23.99
N ARG A 355 4.53 -2.56 -24.86
CA ARG A 355 5.97 -2.42 -24.57
C ARG A 355 6.41 -0.96 -24.43
N LYS A 356 5.93 -0.06 -25.29
CA LYS A 356 6.25 1.38 -25.18
C LYS A 356 5.73 1.96 -23.86
N VAL A 357 4.50 1.61 -23.48
CA VAL A 357 3.92 2.05 -22.19
C VAL A 357 4.71 1.48 -21.02
N SER A 358 5.04 0.18 -21.05
CA SER A 358 5.85 -0.46 -20.01
C SER A 358 7.23 0.21 -19.86
N GLU A 359 7.91 0.51 -20.96
CA GLU A 359 9.21 1.21 -20.91
C GLU A 359 9.08 2.65 -20.36
N ALA A 360 7.97 3.33 -20.65
CA ALA A 360 7.67 4.62 -20.04
C ALA A 360 7.45 4.51 -18.53
N MET A 361 6.68 3.49 -18.09
CA MET A 361 6.44 3.22 -16.66
C MET A 361 7.73 2.92 -15.90
N LYS A 362 8.64 2.15 -16.47
CA LYS A 362 9.94 1.83 -15.85
C LYS A 362 10.82 3.06 -15.64
N ARG A 363 10.76 4.01 -16.57
CA ARG A 363 11.64 5.22 -16.56
C ARG A 363 11.05 6.38 -15.80
N LEU A 364 9.72 6.41 -15.64
CA LEU A 364 9.03 7.50 -14.96
C LEU A 364 9.20 7.35 -13.45
N ILE A 365 9.90 8.31 -12.83
CA ILE A 365 9.85 8.48 -11.38
C ILE A 365 8.57 9.25 -11.09
N TYR A 366 7.54 8.53 -10.65
CA TYR A 366 6.21 9.08 -10.45
C TYR A 366 6.01 9.49 -8.98
N ARG A 367 5.61 10.76 -8.75
CA ARG A 367 5.18 11.25 -7.45
C ARG A 367 3.66 11.14 -7.36
N GLY A 368 3.19 10.13 -6.64
CA GLY A 368 1.79 9.93 -6.29
C GLY A 368 1.45 10.43 -4.88
N VAL A 369 0.18 10.27 -4.46
CA VAL A 369 -0.25 10.68 -3.11
C VAL A 369 0.40 9.83 -2.01
N ASN A 370 0.80 8.60 -2.32
CA ASN A 370 1.49 7.69 -1.39
C ASN A 370 2.99 7.94 -1.28
N GLY A 371 3.59 8.66 -2.22
CA GLY A 371 5.03 8.87 -2.25
C GLY A 371 5.59 8.70 -3.66
N ILE A 372 6.85 8.31 -3.73
CA ILE A 372 7.57 8.16 -5.01
C ILE A 372 7.52 6.71 -5.46
N TYR A 373 6.92 6.47 -6.61
CA TYR A 373 7.08 5.23 -7.33
C TYR A 373 8.28 5.33 -8.27
N HIS A 374 9.23 4.47 -8.08
CA HIS A 374 10.37 4.24 -8.96
C HIS A 374 10.54 2.73 -9.09
N ALA A 375 10.48 2.20 -10.30
CA ALA A 375 10.51 0.76 -10.54
C ALA A 375 11.87 0.16 -10.18
N ASP A 376 11.88 -0.82 -9.26
CA ASP A 376 13.05 -1.63 -8.99
C ASP A 376 13.33 -2.54 -10.21
N PRO A 377 14.51 -2.49 -10.82
CA PRO A 377 14.87 -3.37 -11.93
C PRO A 377 14.76 -4.86 -11.60
N LYS A 378 14.76 -5.23 -10.32
CA LYS A 378 14.65 -6.61 -9.85
C LYS A 378 13.22 -7.11 -9.68
N GLY A 379 12.21 -6.37 -10.13
CA GLY A 379 10.82 -6.82 -9.96
C GLY A 379 9.78 -5.88 -10.51
N GLN A 380 10.17 -4.67 -10.97
CA GLN A 380 9.20 -3.63 -11.31
C GLN A 380 8.24 -3.30 -10.16
N SER A 381 8.67 -3.52 -8.91
CA SER A 381 8.01 -3.06 -7.70
C SER A 381 8.56 -1.70 -7.28
N ALA A 382 7.83 -0.95 -6.46
CA ALA A 382 8.34 0.29 -5.88
C ALA A 382 9.49 0.01 -4.89
N PHE A 383 10.43 0.95 -4.76
CA PHE A 383 11.45 0.90 -3.71
C PHE A 383 10.87 1.31 -2.35
N CYS A 384 11.37 0.70 -1.27
CA CYS A 384 11.02 1.02 0.10
C CYS A 384 12.05 1.96 0.75
N TYR A 385 11.60 3.13 1.21
CA TYR A 385 12.40 4.04 2.03
C TYR A 385 12.03 3.86 3.52
N PRO A 386 12.97 3.83 4.46
CA PRO A 386 14.44 3.94 4.31
C PRO A 386 15.18 2.59 4.23
N THR A 387 14.47 1.47 4.10
CA THR A 387 15.07 0.13 4.20
C THR A 387 15.85 -0.28 2.94
N GLN A 388 15.27 -0.08 1.78
CA GLN A 388 15.85 -0.45 0.49
C GLN A 388 16.64 0.73 -0.13
N VAL A 389 16.07 1.92 -0.08
CA VAL A 389 16.74 3.16 -0.52
C VAL A 389 16.86 4.15 0.63
N LYS A 390 17.93 4.94 0.66
CA LYS A 390 18.17 5.95 1.71
C LYS A 390 17.70 7.34 1.33
N ASP A 391 17.51 7.59 0.05
CA ASP A 391 16.98 8.84 -0.48
C ASP A 391 15.45 8.75 -0.54
N PRO A 392 14.71 9.61 0.20
CA PRO A 392 13.24 9.61 0.18
C PRO A 392 12.63 10.00 -1.17
N SER A 393 13.41 10.62 -2.07
CA SER A 393 12.97 10.95 -3.43
C SER A 393 13.00 9.77 -4.40
N LEU A 394 13.45 8.59 -3.95
CA LEU A 394 13.59 7.40 -4.78
C LEU A 394 12.70 6.23 -4.36
N GLY A 395 11.90 6.38 -3.32
CA GLY A 395 11.04 5.29 -2.85
C GLY A 395 9.86 5.72 -2.00
N MET A 396 8.93 4.79 -1.80
CA MET A 396 7.78 4.98 -0.94
C MET A 396 8.17 4.85 0.52
N ALA A 397 7.69 5.77 1.34
CA ALA A 397 8.02 5.80 2.76
C ALA A 397 7.33 4.67 3.52
N HIS A 398 8.10 3.85 4.24
CA HIS A 398 7.55 2.97 5.25
C HIS A 398 7.13 3.81 6.45
N GLN A 399 5.85 4.13 6.52
CA GLN A 399 5.25 5.01 7.50
C GLN A 399 4.84 4.23 8.73
N PHE A 400 5.13 4.78 9.92
CA PHE A 400 4.64 4.28 11.20
C PHE A 400 3.66 5.28 11.76
N LEU A 401 2.45 4.82 12.05
CA LEU A 401 1.37 5.64 12.58
C LEU A 401 0.94 5.10 13.94
N GLN A 402 0.39 5.98 14.77
CA GLN A 402 -0.12 5.62 16.09
C GLN A 402 -1.53 6.13 16.29
N HIS A 403 -2.43 5.27 16.76
CA HIS A 403 -3.73 5.66 17.29
C HIS A 403 -3.53 6.28 18.67
N GLN A 404 -3.40 7.61 18.75
CA GLN A 404 -3.27 8.33 20.01
C GLN A 404 -4.62 8.65 20.65
N ASP A 405 -5.66 8.78 19.83
CA ASP A 405 -7.08 8.86 20.21
C ASP A 405 -7.90 8.22 19.09
N TYR A 406 -8.64 7.17 19.38
CA TYR A 406 -9.44 6.41 18.40
C TYR A 406 -10.48 7.25 17.64
N ARG A 407 -10.88 8.40 18.18
CA ARG A 407 -11.84 9.35 17.59
C ARG A 407 -11.24 10.23 16.51
N THR A 408 -9.92 10.24 16.38
CA THR A 408 -9.18 11.06 15.43
C THR A 408 -8.40 10.21 14.45
N ASP A 409 -7.93 10.80 13.35
CA ASP A 409 -7.00 10.13 12.46
C ASP A 409 -5.69 9.81 13.20
N PRO A 410 -5.07 8.64 12.91
CA PRO A 410 -3.80 8.25 13.51
C PRO A 410 -2.69 9.24 13.16
N LYS A 411 -1.72 9.38 14.05
CA LYS A 411 -0.59 10.31 13.89
C LYS A 411 0.59 9.60 13.24
N LEU A 412 1.14 10.20 12.21
CA LEU A 412 2.38 9.73 11.58
C LEU A 412 3.56 10.08 12.50
N ILE A 413 4.22 9.04 13.04
CA ILE A 413 5.28 9.18 14.04
C ILE A 413 6.68 8.83 13.51
N ALA A 414 6.76 8.17 12.35
CA ALA A 414 8.01 7.88 11.65
C ALA A 414 7.75 7.58 10.16
N PRO A 415 8.73 7.77 9.26
CA PRO A 415 10.08 8.30 9.53
C PRO A 415 10.05 9.81 9.89
N SER A 416 11.08 10.27 10.58
CA SER A 416 11.14 11.65 11.14
C SER A 416 10.94 12.75 10.09
N LEU A 417 11.33 12.49 8.85
CA LEU A 417 11.15 13.43 7.72
C LEU A 417 9.67 13.78 7.47
N TYR A 418 8.77 12.83 7.73
CA TYR A 418 7.33 12.95 7.47
C TYR A 418 6.50 12.98 8.77
N ALA A 419 7.13 12.80 9.94
CA ALA A 419 6.40 12.73 11.20
C ALA A 419 5.58 14.00 11.46
N THR A 420 4.31 13.83 11.80
CA THR A 420 3.38 14.91 12.16
C THR A 420 3.21 15.05 13.67
N ASP A 421 3.65 14.04 14.43
CA ASP A 421 3.61 14.01 15.89
C ASP A 421 4.70 13.08 16.43
N ALA A 422 5.00 13.18 17.73
CA ALA A 422 5.86 12.25 18.44
C ALA A 422 5.09 10.99 18.86
N MET A 423 5.80 9.87 18.97
CA MET A 423 5.25 8.65 19.58
C MET A 423 4.90 8.94 21.05
N LYS A 424 3.72 8.49 21.49
CA LYS A 424 3.32 8.50 22.92
C LYS A 424 3.36 7.08 23.46
N LEU A 425 3.83 6.92 24.70
CA LEU A 425 3.75 5.63 25.35
C LEU A 425 2.28 5.20 25.43
N PRO A 426 1.96 3.93 25.07
CA PRO A 426 0.62 3.39 25.24
C PRO A 426 0.11 3.52 26.67
N PRO A 427 -1.21 3.70 26.89
CA PRO A 427 -1.78 3.89 28.24
C PRO A 427 -1.52 2.72 29.22
N TRP A 428 -1.25 1.54 28.70
CA TRP A 428 -0.96 0.34 29.50
C TRP A 428 0.53 0.18 29.86
N ILE A 429 1.42 1.01 29.33
CA ILE A 429 2.84 1.01 29.68
C ILE A 429 3.06 2.05 30.78
N LYS A 430 3.55 1.60 31.92
CA LYS A 430 3.94 2.48 33.02
C LYS A 430 5.27 3.18 32.67
N ALA A 431 5.31 4.50 32.87
CA ALA A 431 6.51 5.31 32.68
C ALA A 431 7.59 4.99 33.71
#